data_7170b96f47b4f9ca844787f3e254ede9
#
_entry.id   7170b96f47b4f9ca844787f3e254ede9
#
_cell.length_a   1.000
_cell.length_b   1.000
_cell.length_c   1.000
_cell.angle_alpha   90.00
_cell.angle_beta   90.00
_cell.angle_gamma   90.00
#
_symmetry.space_group_name_H-M   'P 1'
#
loop_
_entity.id
_entity.type
_entity.pdbx_description
1 polymer ?
#
loop_
_entity_poly.entity_id
_entity_poly.type
_entity_poly.pdbx_seq_one_letter_code
_entity_poly.pdbx_strand_id
1 'polypeptide(L)'
;MSRRKKETIANEFIIVPKDMATTPFFTVTPQENRSFITGCRRWDFNMPLTIEHGAVLYNILSFKDPFNPSRDIEFSVCELCKRMFTSDNSENLEKTRKLLLQLETAKVRIVDLDKDRYQIFRLIERIWIEGEVDKNLRENIATSRIKGVVIDKTFVEILEKAAEITGLNLQEFNSIRSKIAKAIYNYFIGYI
;
A
#
# COMPACT_ATOMS: atom_id res chain seq x y z
N MET A 1 22.98 1.36 -28.67
CA MET A 1 22.74 0.22 -27.75
C MET A 1 21.38 0.44 -27.07
N SER A 2 20.37 -0.32 -27.48
CA SER A 2 19.02 -0.23 -26.92
C SER A 2 19.04 -0.87 -25.52
N ARG A 3 18.87 -0.08 -24.45
CA ARG A 3 18.58 -0.61 -23.11
C ARG A 3 17.22 -1.32 -23.18
N ARG A 4 17.22 -2.66 -23.20
CA ARG A 4 16.01 -3.44 -22.93
C ARG A 4 15.46 -2.96 -21.58
N LYS A 5 14.26 -2.35 -21.59
CA LYS A 5 13.48 -2.14 -20.38
C LYS A 5 13.32 -3.52 -19.73
N LYS A 6 13.85 -3.70 -18.53
CA LYS A 6 13.47 -4.81 -17.67
C LYS A 6 11.97 -4.60 -17.40
N GLU A 7 11.12 -5.43 -17.99
CA GLU A 7 9.74 -5.53 -17.56
C GLU A 7 9.76 -6.06 -16.14
N THR A 8 9.28 -5.25 -15.21
CA THR A 8 9.13 -5.67 -13.82
C THR A 8 7.97 -6.66 -13.78
N ILE A 9 8.27 -7.94 -13.63
CA ILE A 9 7.27 -8.98 -13.48
C ILE A 9 6.71 -8.82 -12.06
N ALA A 10 5.48 -8.36 -11.98
CA ALA A 10 4.82 -8.25 -10.69
C ALA A 10 4.09 -9.57 -10.36
N ASN A 11 4.13 -9.92 -9.08
CA ASN A 11 3.49 -11.12 -8.59
C ASN A 11 1.94 -11.00 -8.67
N GLU A 12 1.26 -12.03 -9.14
CA GLU A 12 -0.20 -12.10 -9.13
C GLU A 12 -0.75 -12.31 -7.71
N PHE A 13 0.06 -12.93 -6.85
CA PHE A 13 -0.26 -13.16 -5.44
C PHE A 13 0.68 -12.37 -4.56
N ILE A 14 0.14 -11.76 -3.51
CA ILE A 14 0.91 -11.18 -2.42
C ILE A 14 0.53 -11.86 -1.10
N ILE A 15 1.50 -11.89 -0.20
CA ILE A 15 1.28 -12.35 1.17
C ILE A 15 1.07 -11.13 2.04
N VAL A 16 -0.02 -11.12 2.80
CA VAL A 16 -0.35 -10.05 3.75
C VAL A 16 -0.58 -10.62 5.14
N PRO A 17 -0.28 -9.87 6.21
CA PRO A 17 -0.65 -10.26 7.56
C PRO A 17 -2.17 -10.46 7.63
N LYS A 18 -2.61 -11.54 8.28
CA LYS A 18 -4.03 -11.84 8.45
C LYS A 18 -4.76 -10.68 9.14
N ASP A 19 -4.12 -10.04 10.11
CA ASP A 19 -4.66 -8.86 10.79
C ASP A 19 -5.00 -7.71 9.83
N MET A 20 -4.24 -7.51 8.76
CA MET A 20 -4.55 -6.47 7.75
C MET A 20 -5.77 -6.82 6.89
N ALA A 21 -6.04 -8.10 6.71
CA ALA A 21 -7.19 -8.60 5.94
C ALA A 21 -8.47 -8.68 6.81
N THR A 22 -8.37 -9.27 7.99
CA THR A 22 -9.54 -9.57 8.86
C THR A 22 -9.98 -8.42 9.76
N THR A 23 -9.16 -7.37 9.87
CA THR A 23 -9.50 -6.19 10.67
C THR A 23 -9.90 -5.02 9.78
N PRO A 24 -10.53 -4.00 10.34
CA PRO A 24 -10.83 -2.80 9.60
C PRO A 24 -9.58 -1.94 9.31
N PHE A 25 -8.43 -2.53 8.92
CA PHE A 25 -7.23 -1.80 8.55
C PHE A 25 -7.52 -0.83 7.39
N PHE A 26 -8.28 -1.30 6.39
CA PHE A 26 -8.82 -0.47 5.31
C PHE A 26 -10.34 -0.46 5.35
N THR A 27 -10.97 0.70 5.28
CA THR A 27 -12.42 0.88 5.32
C THR A 27 -13.02 1.22 3.97
N VAL A 28 -14.32 1.05 3.82
CA VAL A 28 -15.06 1.47 2.62
C VAL A 28 -15.17 2.98 2.56
N THR A 29 -15.49 3.60 3.70
CA THR A 29 -15.63 5.06 3.84
C THR A 29 -14.54 5.62 4.74
N PRO A 30 -14.04 6.84 4.47
CA PRO A 30 -13.08 7.49 5.36
C PRO A 30 -13.64 7.64 6.78
N GLN A 31 -12.84 7.29 7.78
CA GLN A 31 -13.14 7.45 9.21
C GLN A 31 -11.96 8.11 9.89
N GLU A 32 -12.18 9.27 10.50
CA GLU A 32 -11.14 9.99 11.24
C GLU A 32 -10.86 9.34 12.61
N ASN A 33 -9.65 9.56 13.13
CA ASN A 33 -9.21 9.13 14.46
C ASN A 33 -9.53 7.66 14.78
N ARG A 34 -9.22 6.80 13.85
CA ARG A 34 -9.60 5.42 13.93
C ARG A 34 -8.64 4.61 14.76
N SER A 35 -9.19 3.80 15.65
CA SER A 35 -8.45 2.75 16.36
C SER A 35 -9.25 1.44 16.37
N PHE A 36 -8.55 0.32 16.45
CA PHE A 36 -9.14 -0.98 16.70
C PHE A 36 -8.18 -1.87 17.49
N ILE A 37 -8.70 -2.92 18.13
CA ILE A 37 -7.93 -3.86 18.91
C ILE A 37 -7.99 -5.23 18.22
N THR A 38 -6.81 -5.88 18.11
CA THR A 38 -6.66 -7.24 17.61
C THR A 38 -5.76 -7.99 18.58
N GLY A 39 -6.31 -9.00 19.28
CA GLY A 39 -5.58 -9.67 20.35
C GLY A 39 -5.09 -8.67 21.39
N CYS A 40 -3.78 -8.69 21.69
CA CYS A 40 -3.16 -7.77 22.63
C CYS A 40 -2.64 -6.46 21.99
N ARG A 41 -3.01 -6.15 20.77
CA ARG A 41 -2.53 -4.96 20.04
C ARG A 41 -3.66 -4.00 19.72
N ARG A 42 -3.43 -2.71 20.03
CA ARG A 42 -4.26 -1.62 19.54
C ARG A 42 -3.55 -0.90 18.38
N TRP A 43 -4.30 -0.66 17.31
CA TRP A 43 -3.87 0.02 16.11
C TRP A 43 -4.56 1.37 16.02
N ASP A 44 -3.76 2.43 15.93
CA ASP A 44 -4.27 3.80 15.81
C ASP A 44 -3.74 4.41 14.50
N PHE A 45 -4.58 5.15 13.79
CA PHE A 45 -4.27 5.76 12.52
C PHE A 45 -4.42 7.28 12.59
N ASN A 46 -3.45 8.01 12.03
CA ASN A 46 -3.50 9.47 11.97
C ASN A 46 -4.39 10.00 10.83
N MET A 47 -4.81 9.13 9.92
CA MET A 47 -5.67 9.49 8.81
C MET A 47 -6.54 8.30 8.39
N PRO A 48 -7.67 8.55 7.71
CA PRO A 48 -8.52 7.48 7.20
C PRO A 48 -7.84 6.71 6.07
N LEU A 49 -7.63 5.41 6.26
CA LEU A 49 -7.18 4.50 5.21
C LEU A 49 -8.39 3.73 4.66
N THR A 50 -8.67 3.95 3.38
CA THR A 50 -9.74 3.25 2.68
C THR A 50 -9.23 2.03 1.92
N ILE A 51 -10.14 1.18 1.46
CA ILE A 51 -9.81 0.02 0.63
C ILE A 51 -9.11 0.41 -0.69
N GLU A 52 -9.25 1.65 -1.15
CA GLU A 52 -8.52 2.18 -2.30
C GLU A 52 -7.04 2.40 -1.96
N HIS A 53 -6.73 2.85 -0.74
CA HIS A 53 -5.33 2.89 -0.25
C HIS A 53 -4.76 1.47 -0.12
N GLY A 54 -5.58 0.52 0.35
CA GLY A 54 -5.22 -0.90 0.37
C GLY A 54 -4.89 -1.42 -1.01
N ALA A 55 -5.70 -1.10 -2.02
CA ALA A 55 -5.44 -1.50 -3.40
C ALA A 55 -4.10 -0.95 -3.91
N VAL A 56 -3.78 0.34 -3.65
CA VAL A 56 -2.46 0.92 -3.99
C VAL A 56 -1.34 0.15 -3.30
N LEU A 57 -1.43 -0.03 -1.99
CA LEU A 57 -0.39 -0.67 -1.19
C LEU A 57 -0.14 -2.12 -1.64
N TYR A 58 -1.19 -2.90 -1.82
CA TYR A 58 -1.09 -4.29 -2.26
C TYR A 58 -0.46 -4.43 -3.65
N ASN A 59 -0.85 -3.55 -4.58
CA ASN A 59 -0.24 -3.54 -5.90
C ASN A 59 1.23 -3.09 -5.86
N ILE A 60 1.62 -2.16 -4.99
CA ILE A 60 3.03 -1.80 -4.77
C ILE A 60 3.82 -3.00 -4.26
N LEU A 61 3.31 -3.68 -3.22
CA LEU A 61 3.98 -4.85 -2.66
C LEU A 61 4.17 -5.97 -3.69
N SER A 62 3.30 -6.07 -4.70
CA SER A 62 3.42 -7.07 -5.77
C SER A 62 4.60 -6.82 -6.72
N PHE A 63 5.13 -5.60 -6.79
CA PHE A 63 6.34 -5.29 -7.55
C PHE A 63 7.61 -5.65 -6.79
N LYS A 64 7.51 -5.97 -5.49
CA LYS A 64 8.66 -6.37 -4.69
C LYS A 64 9.17 -7.72 -5.19
N ASP A 65 10.46 -7.77 -5.54
CA ASP A 65 11.13 -9.04 -5.80
C ASP A 65 11.23 -9.82 -4.48
N PRO A 66 10.63 -11.02 -4.39
CA PRO A 66 10.64 -11.82 -3.16
C PRO A 66 12.05 -12.24 -2.73
N PHE A 67 13.03 -12.25 -3.65
CA PHE A 67 14.42 -12.60 -3.39
C PHE A 67 15.29 -11.39 -3.07
N ASN A 68 14.76 -10.15 -3.20
CA ASN A 68 15.49 -8.95 -2.90
C ASN A 68 15.09 -8.42 -1.51
N PRO A 69 16.02 -8.38 -0.54
CA PRO A 69 15.75 -7.86 0.80
C PRO A 69 15.57 -6.33 0.82
N SER A 70 15.80 -5.66 -0.32
CA SER A 70 15.61 -4.21 -0.41
C SER A 70 14.17 -3.81 -0.05
N ARG A 71 14.06 -2.69 0.64
CA ARG A 71 12.78 -2.03 0.90
C ARG A 71 12.34 -1.13 -0.27
N ASP A 72 13.23 -0.96 -1.23
CA ASP A 72 13.02 -0.16 -2.42
C ASP A 72 12.21 -0.95 -3.44
N ILE A 73 11.10 -0.38 -3.89
CA ILE A 73 10.23 -0.99 -4.89
C ILE A 73 10.11 -0.01 -6.06
N GLU A 74 10.63 -0.43 -7.20
CA GLU A 74 10.59 0.36 -8.43
C GLU A 74 9.33 0.03 -9.25
N PHE A 75 8.62 1.05 -9.66
CA PHE A 75 7.47 0.97 -10.58
C PHE A 75 7.21 2.33 -11.23
N SER A 76 6.44 2.34 -12.31
CA SER A 76 5.86 3.57 -12.83
C SER A 76 4.41 3.73 -12.36
N VAL A 77 3.96 4.99 -12.17
CA VAL A 77 2.55 5.25 -11.82
C VAL A 77 1.59 4.70 -12.88
N CYS A 78 2.01 4.71 -14.16
CA CYS A 78 1.21 4.12 -15.23
C CYS A 78 1.04 2.60 -15.06
N GLU A 79 2.11 1.87 -14.70
CA GLU A 79 2.03 0.44 -14.44
C GLU A 79 1.13 0.13 -13.23
N LEU A 80 1.32 0.88 -12.14
CA LEU A 80 0.48 0.77 -10.95
C LEU A 80 -1.00 1.06 -11.27
N CYS A 81 -1.26 2.13 -12.04
CA CYS A 81 -2.60 2.52 -12.47
C CYS A 81 -3.27 1.43 -13.33
N LYS A 82 -2.56 0.88 -14.32
CA LYS A 82 -3.06 -0.21 -15.19
C LYS A 82 -3.45 -1.47 -14.43
N ARG A 83 -2.76 -1.76 -13.32
CA ARG A 83 -3.11 -2.88 -12.45
C ARG A 83 -4.37 -2.64 -11.65
N MET A 84 -4.53 -1.43 -11.14
CA MET A 84 -5.66 -1.07 -10.28
C MET A 84 -6.94 -0.79 -11.07
N PHE A 85 -6.79 -0.29 -12.29
CA PHE A 85 -7.90 0.16 -13.14
C PHE A 85 -7.78 -0.46 -14.53
N THR A 86 -8.90 -0.53 -15.24
CA THR A 86 -8.92 -1.04 -16.62
C THR A 86 -8.29 -0.06 -17.62
N SER A 87 -8.03 1.18 -17.21
CA SER A 87 -7.42 2.23 -18.06
C SER A 87 -6.50 3.13 -17.23
N ASP A 88 -5.48 3.66 -17.87
CA ASP A 88 -4.54 4.64 -17.33
C ASP A 88 -4.81 6.07 -17.82
N ASN A 89 -6.11 6.44 -17.93
CA ASN A 89 -6.49 7.80 -18.24
C ASN A 89 -6.01 8.81 -17.20
N SER A 90 -6.06 10.11 -17.52
CA SER A 90 -5.55 11.18 -16.65
C SER A 90 -6.19 11.18 -15.27
N GLU A 91 -7.48 10.90 -15.17
CA GLU A 91 -8.22 10.85 -13.90
C GLU A 91 -7.73 9.71 -13.01
N ASN A 92 -7.58 8.50 -13.56
CA ASN A 92 -7.07 7.35 -12.82
C ASN A 92 -5.61 7.54 -12.40
N LEU A 93 -4.78 8.16 -13.25
CA LEU A 93 -3.39 8.49 -12.92
C LEU A 93 -3.31 9.49 -11.77
N GLU A 94 -4.12 10.55 -11.81
CA GLU A 94 -4.18 11.55 -10.74
C GLU A 94 -4.67 10.95 -9.43
N LYS A 95 -5.73 10.13 -9.50
CA LYS A 95 -6.25 9.40 -8.34
C LYS A 95 -5.19 8.48 -7.73
N THR A 96 -4.45 7.73 -8.57
CA THR A 96 -3.37 6.84 -8.11
C THR A 96 -2.27 7.65 -7.40
N ARG A 97 -1.85 8.77 -7.97
CA ARG A 97 -0.85 9.67 -7.34
C ARG A 97 -1.33 10.19 -6.00
N LYS A 98 -2.57 10.67 -5.94
CA LYS A 98 -3.17 11.19 -4.69
C LYS A 98 -3.18 10.15 -3.58
N LEU A 99 -3.64 8.93 -3.88
CA LEU A 99 -3.66 7.82 -2.93
C LEU A 99 -2.25 7.45 -2.46
N LEU A 100 -1.28 7.44 -3.38
CA LEU A 100 0.11 7.14 -3.07
C LEU A 100 0.73 8.18 -2.12
N LEU A 101 0.50 9.48 -2.37
CA LEU A 101 0.95 10.56 -1.50
C LEU A 101 0.27 10.51 -0.11
N GLN A 102 -1.00 10.14 -0.07
CA GLN A 102 -1.70 9.94 1.20
C GLN A 102 -1.09 8.77 2.00
N LEU A 103 -0.73 7.67 1.34
CA LEU A 103 -0.05 6.53 2.00
C LEU A 103 1.32 6.91 2.58
N GLU A 104 2.08 7.81 1.93
CA GLU A 104 3.35 8.32 2.47
C GLU A 104 3.15 9.13 3.76
N THR A 105 2.06 9.90 3.84
CA THR A 105 1.74 10.68 5.05
C THR A 105 1.08 9.86 6.15
N ALA A 106 0.59 8.67 5.82
CA ALA A 106 -0.08 7.78 6.75
C ALA A 106 0.87 7.26 7.83
N LYS A 107 0.55 7.55 9.09
CA LYS A 107 1.23 7.01 10.27
C LYS A 107 0.32 6.04 10.98
N VAL A 108 0.90 4.91 11.35
CA VAL A 108 0.24 3.87 12.13
C VAL A 108 0.96 3.75 13.46
N ARG A 109 0.21 3.75 14.55
CA ARG A 109 0.72 3.46 15.88
C ARG A 109 0.19 2.10 16.32
N ILE A 110 1.07 1.20 16.70
CA ILE A 110 0.73 -0.06 17.35
C ILE A 110 1.09 0.06 18.81
N VAL A 111 0.14 -0.22 19.69
CA VAL A 111 0.32 -0.32 21.12
C VAL A 111 0.21 -1.79 21.51
N ASP A 112 1.28 -2.35 22.10
CA ASP A 112 1.27 -3.67 22.73
C ASP A 112 0.69 -3.49 24.14
N LEU A 113 -0.53 -3.98 24.33
CA LEU A 113 -1.28 -3.79 25.59
C LEU A 113 -0.71 -4.62 26.76
N ASP A 114 -0.01 -5.71 26.46
CA ASP A 114 0.59 -6.57 27.50
C ASP A 114 1.93 -6.03 28.00
N LYS A 115 2.65 -5.29 27.15
CA LYS A 115 4.00 -4.81 27.44
C LYS A 115 4.11 -3.32 27.70
N ASP A 116 2.99 -2.61 27.60
CA ASP A 116 2.93 -1.14 27.69
C ASP A 116 3.97 -0.45 26.80
N ARG A 117 4.09 -0.94 25.56
CA ARG A 117 5.02 -0.43 24.55
C ARG A 117 4.27 -0.04 23.31
N TYR A 118 4.76 0.98 22.62
CA TYR A 118 4.19 1.38 21.33
C TYR A 118 5.28 1.63 20.29
N GLN A 119 4.90 1.46 19.04
CA GLN A 119 5.71 1.79 17.87
C GLN A 119 4.89 2.67 16.94
N ILE A 120 5.55 3.67 16.34
CA ILE A 120 4.94 4.51 15.31
C ILE A 120 5.76 4.32 14.05
N PHE A 121 5.11 4.01 12.94
CA PHE A 121 5.74 3.83 11.64
C PHE A 121 4.84 4.41 10.54
N ARG A 122 5.39 4.51 9.33
CA ARG A 122 4.66 4.83 8.09
C ARG A 122 4.47 3.55 7.28
N LEU A 123 3.52 3.56 6.35
CA LEU A 123 3.40 2.46 5.39
C LEU A 123 4.45 2.62 4.29
N ILE A 124 4.66 3.86 3.84
CA ILE A 124 5.69 4.25 2.89
C ILE A 124 6.61 5.27 3.58
N GLU A 125 7.90 4.99 3.61
CA GLU A 125 8.91 5.87 4.20
C GLU A 125 9.15 7.10 3.31
N ARG A 126 9.26 6.88 1.99
CA ARG A 126 9.48 7.94 1.00
C ARG A 126 9.07 7.48 -0.40
N ILE A 127 8.81 8.46 -1.25
CA ILE A 127 8.54 8.28 -2.68
C ILE A 127 9.74 8.76 -3.47
N TRP A 128 10.17 8.01 -4.48
CA TRP A 128 11.22 8.43 -5.40
C TRP A 128 10.63 9.15 -6.59
N ILE A 129 11.16 10.32 -6.86
CA ILE A 129 10.74 11.18 -7.95
C ILE A 129 11.94 11.45 -8.82
N GLU A 130 11.82 11.21 -10.13
CA GLU A 130 12.82 11.56 -11.13
C GLU A 130 12.32 12.77 -11.94
N GLY A 131 13.15 13.77 -12.12
CA GLY A 131 12.88 14.98 -12.88
C GLY A 131 13.68 16.17 -12.36
N GLU A 132 13.65 17.29 -13.08
CA GLU A 132 14.21 18.54 -12.59
C GLU A 132 13.47 18.93 -11.30
N VAL A 133 14.24 19.16 -10.25
CA VAL A 133 13.73 19.67 -8.98
C VAL A 133 13.35 21.13 -9.20
N ASP A 134 12.15 21.38 -9.68
CA ASP A 134 11.60 22.72 -9.71
C ASP A 134 11.48 23.20 -8.26
N LYS A 135 11.93 24.42 -7.99
CA LYS A 135 11.95 25.03 -6.64
C LYS A 135 10.56 25.17 -6.01
N ASN A 136 9.50 24.94 -6.77
CA ASN A 136 8.10 24.96 -6.36
C ASN A 136 7.50 23.54 -6.20
N LEU A 137 8.27 22.59 -5.70
CA LEU A 137 7.98 21.16 -5.60
C LEU A 137 6.62 20.80 -4.97
N ARG A 138 5.97 21.71 -4.27
CA ARG A 138 4.64 21.47 -3.66
C ARG A 138 3.49 21.56 -4.66
N GLU A 139 3.66 22.28 -5.75
CA GLU A 139 2.58 22.49 -6.75
C GLU A 139 2.67 21.59 -7.98
N ASN A 140 3.85 21.03 -8.29
CA ASN A 140 4.11 20.28 -9.53
C ASN A 140 4.36 18.77 -9.36
N ILE A 141 3.93 18.15 -8.26
CA ILE A 141 3.96 16.68 -8.11
C ILE A 141 3.14 16.00 -9.24
N ALA A 142 2.17 16.69 -9.82
CA ALA A 142 1.36 16.19 -10.94
C ALA A 142 2.18 15.89 -12.19
N THR A 143 3.30 16.59 -12.43
CA THR A 143 4.17 16.42 -13.60
C THR A 143 5.40 15.55 -13.31
N SER A 144 5.71 15.31 -12.02
CA SER A 144 6.87 14.53 -11.64
C SER A 144 6.68 13.03 -11.94
N ARG A 145 7.77 12.40 -12.42
CA ARG A 145 7.77 10.96 -12.67
C ARG A 145 8.10 10.21 -11.39
N ILE A 146 7.09 9.71 -10.70
CA ILE A 146 7.30 8.77 -9.59
C ILE A 146 7.89 7.48 -10.17
N LYS A 147 9.02 7.04 -9.60
CA LYS A 147 9.79 5.87 -10.04
C LYS A 147 9.72 4.71 -9.06
N GLY A 148 9.22 4.95 -7.87
CA GLY A 148 9.12 3.93 -6.87
C GLY A 148 8.92 4.48 -5.47
N VAL A 149 8.98 3.59 -4.52
CA VAL A 149 8.83 3.89 -3.08
C VAL A 149 9.84 3.13 -2.26
N VAL A 150 10.11 3.63 -1.06
CA VAL A 150 10.77 2.87 0.01
C VAL A 150 9.72 2.52 1.06
N ILE A 151 9.55 1.24 1.33
CA ILE A 151 8.65 0.79 2.40
C ILE A 151 9.31 1.02 3.75
N ASP A 152 8.53 1.46 4.75
CA ASP A 152 9.04 1.66 6.10
C ASP A 152 9.60 0.36 6.68
N LYS A 153 10.75 0.46 7.36
CA LYS A 153 11.44 -0.70 7.93
C LYS A 153 10.59 -1.45 8.93
N THR A 154 9.92 -0.72 9.81
CA THR A 154 9.07 -1.33 10.85
C THR A 154 7.88 -2.04 10.21
N PHE A 155 7.32 -1.46 9.14
CA PHE A 155 6.25 -2.10 8.40
C PHE A 155 6.72 -3.40 7.72
N VAL A 156 7.88 -3.41 7.09
CA VAL A 156 8.48 -4.65 6.54
C VAL A 156 8.67 -5.70 7.63
N GLU A 157 9.21 -5.32 8.78
CA GLU A 157 9.37 -6.24 9.91
C GLU A 157 8.03 -6.83 10.40
N ILE A 158 6.96 -6.04 10.36
CA ILE A 158 5.61 -6.53 10.69
C ILE A 158 5.12 -7.53 9.66
N LEU A 159 5.33 -7.24 8.36
CA LEU A 159 4.98 -8.17 7.28
C LEU A 159 5.73 -9.50 7.39
N GLU A 160 7.04 -9.45 7.69
CA GLU A 160 7.90 -10.63 7.77
C GLU A 160 7.68 -11.46 9.05
N LYS A 161 7.33 -10.80 10.16
CA LYS A 161 7.14 -11.43 11.48
C LYS A 161 5.68 -11.73 11.81
N ALA A 162 4.76 -11.54 10.86
CA ALA A 162 3.36 -11.86 11.07
C ALA A 162 3.21 -13.34 11.41
N ALA A 163 2.59 -13.65 12.55
CA ALA A 163 2.37 -15.03 12.99
C ALA A 163 1.40 -15.78 12.06
N GLU A 164 0.45 -15.04 11.52
CA GLU A 164 -0.53 -15.54 10.58
C GLU A 164 -0.51 -14.69 9.31
N ILE A 165 -0.43 -15.34 8.18
CA ILE A 165 -0.41 -14.73 6.84
C ILE A 165 -1.53 -15.29 6.00
N THR A 166 -1.98 -14.52 5.03
CA THR A 166 -2.94 -14.97 4.01
C THR A 166 -2.48 -14.54 2.62
N GLY A 167 -2.87 -15.30 1.62
CA GLY A 167 -2.59 -15.01 0.22
C GLY A 167 -3.71 -14.18 -0.41
N LEU A 168 -3.39 -13.07 -1.03
CA LEU A 168 -4.33 -12.25 -1.77
C LEU A 168 -4.05 -12.37 -3.26
N ASN A 169 -5.05 -12.84 -4.03
CA ASN A 169 -5.00 -12.82 -5.48
C ASN A 169 -5.31 -11.40 -5.98
N LEU A 170 -4.29 -10.73 -6.49
CA LEU A 170 -4.41 -9.33 -6.93
C LEU A 170 -5.26 -9.19 -8.19
N GLN A 171 -5.25 -10.15 -9.10
CA GLN A 171 -6.06 -10.10 -10.31
C GLN A 171 -7.56 -10.12 -9.95
N GLU A 172 -7.97 -11.03 -9.09
CA GLU A 172 -9.34 -11.09 -8.58
C GLU A 172 -9.70 -9.82 -7.81
N PHE A 173 -8.86 -9.42 -6.85
CA PHE A 173 -9.08 -8.22 -6.05
C PHE A 173 -9.24 -6.96 -6.92
N ASN A 174 -8.37 -6.78 -7.94
CA ASN A 174 -8.43 -5.61 -8.82
C ASN A 174 -9.64 -5.65 -9.77
N SER A 175 -10.14 -6.84 -10.15
CA SER A 175 -11.33 -6.99 -11.00
C SER A 175 -12.62 -6.55 -10.31
N ILE A 176 -12.67 -6.54 -8.99
CA ILE A 176 -13.84 -6.13 -8.20
C ILE A 176 -14.01 -4.61 -8.30
N ARG A 177 -15.11 -4.14 -8.89
CA ARG A 177 -15.38 -2.71 -9.06
C ARG A 177 -15.94 -2.03 -7.81
N SER A 178 -16.78 -2.75 -7.06
CA SER A 178 -17.42 -2.22 -5.85
C SER A 178 -16.45 -2.15 -4.67
N LYS A 179 -16.32 -0.98 -4.03
CA LYS A 179 -15.50 -0.82 -2.81
C LYS A 179 -15.96 -1.73 -1.67
N ILE A 180 -17.28 -1.90 -1.53
CA ILE A 180 -17.88 -2.79 -0.52
C ILE A 180 -17.48 -4.23 -0.82
N ALA A 181 -17.62 -4.68 -2.07
CA ALA A 181 -17.24 -6.04 -2.45
C ALA A 181 -15.74 -6.28 -2.29
N LYS A 182 -14.87 -5.30 -2.59
CA LYS A 182 -13.44 -5.38 -2.30
C LYS A 182 -13.14 -5.54 -0.81
N ALA A 183 -13.83 -4.78 0.03
CA ALA A 183 -13.65 -4.87 1.47
C ALA A 183 -14.11 -6.23 2.00
N ILE A 184 -15.23 -6.75 1.50
CA ILE A 184 -15.76 -8.08 1.83
C ILE A 184 -14.77 -9.16 1.37
N TYR A 185 -14.26 -9.09 0.14
CA TYR A 185 -13.25 -10.01 -0.38
C TYR A 185 -12.00 -10.00 0.49
N ASN A 186 -11.44 -8.81 0.79
CA ASN A 186 -10.28 -8.66 1.66
C ASN A 186 -10.51 -9.28 3.05
N TYR A 187 -11.71 -9.12 3.61
CA TYR A 187 -12.06 -9.71 4.90
C TYR A 187 -12.12 -11.24 4.82
N PHE A 188 -12.78 -11.81 3.80
CA PHE A 188 -12.96 -13.25 3.69
C PHE A 188 -11.67 -14.01 3.43
N ILE A 189 -10.72 -13.48 2.64
CA ILE A 189 -9.42 -14.15 2.42
C ILE A 189 -8.63 -14.35 3.72
N GLY A 190 -8.87 -13.56 4.75
CA GLY A 190 -8.23 -13.73 6.05
C GLY A 190 -8.77 -14.90 6.88
N TYR A 191 -9.85 -15.56 6.43
CA TYR A 191 -10.46 -16.72 7.11
C TYR A 191 -10.24 -18.04 6.36
N ILE A 192 -9.62 -18.00 5.20
CA ILE A 192 -9.20 -19.18 4.42
C ILE A 192 -7.76 -19.52 4.75
#